data_cb0756ce6a81cd4f9e7daaf0ddbd1432
#
_entry.id   cb0756ce6a81cd4f9e7daaf0ddbd1432
#
_cell.length_a   1.000
_cell.length_b   1.000
_cell.length_c   1.000
_cell.angle_alpha   90.00
_cell.angle_beta   90.00
_cell.angle_gamma   90.00
#
_symmetry.space_group_name_H-M   'P 1'
#
loop_
_entity.id
_entity.type
_entity.pdbx_description
1 polymer ?
#
loop_
_entity_poly.entity_id
_entity_poly.type
_entity_poly.pdbx_seq_one_letter_code
_entity_poly.pdbx_strand_id
1 'polypeptide(L)'
;MQIQINTDKNVDGNERAINFYSAELKKELDRFDDKITRIEVHFGDENGEKFGKNDKRCLLEVRLQKKQPIVVTDHAESPEKAFYHAVEKLKKVLNSTFEKMREY
;
A
#
# COMPACT_ATOMS: atom_id res chain seq x y z
N MET A 1 13.23 -5.45 -1.94
CA MET A 1 12.10 -4.54 -1.64
C MET A 1 12.17 -4.11 -0.18
N GLN A 2 12.31 -2.83 0.06
CA GLN A 2 12.26 -2.28 1.42
C GLN A 2 10.84 -1.84 1.71
N ILE A 3 10.38 -2.06 2.92
CA ILE A 3 9.01 -1.70 3.31
C ILE A 3 9.06 -0.80 4.53
N GLN A 4 8.38 0.35 4.43
CA GLN A 4 8.24 1.28 5.53
C GLN A 4 6.76 1.54 5.76
N ILE A 5 6.31 1.39 7.01
CA ILE A 5 4.90 1.60 7.35
C ILE A 5 4.80 2.78 8.30
N ASN A 6 3.98 3.74 7.90
CA ASN A 6 3.74 4.96 8.66
C ASN A 6 2.27 5.04 9.02
N THR A 7 1.99 5.38 10.27
CA THR A 7 0.62 5.57 10.74
C THR A 7 0.50 6.96 11.33
N ASP A 8 -0.70 7.53 11.27
CA ASP A 8 -0.95 8.77 11.99
C ASP A 8 -1.44 8.43 13.41
N LYS A 9 -1.65 9.45 14.22
CA LYS A 9 -2.02 9.28 15.63
C LYS A 9 -3.39 8.63 15.83
N ASN A 10 -4.20 8.56 14.79
CA ASN A 10 -5.54 7.98 14.87
C ASN A 10 -5.60 6.53 14.41
N VAL A 11 -4.47 5.98 14.00
CA VAL A 11 -4.37 4.60 13.54
C VAL A 11 -3.33 3.88 14.39
N ASP A 12 -3.68 2.69 14.87
CA ASP A 12 -2.77 1.90 15.70
C ASP A 12 -1.52 1.52 14.91
N GLY A 13 -0.36 2.01 15.36
CA GLY A 13 0.92 1.76 14.71
C GLY A 13 1.84 0.85 15.51
N ASN A 14 1.29 -0.06 16.32
CA ASN A 14 2.10 -0.94 17.12
C ASN A 14 2.93 -1.91 16.27
N GLU A 15 3.95 -2.49 16.89
CA GLU A 15 4.88 -3.38 16.21
C GLU A 15 4.21 -4.58 15.56
N ARG A 16 3.20 -5.13 16.21
CA ARG A 16 2.46 -6.28 15.68
C ARG A 16 1.76 -5.92 14.36
N ALA A 17 1.13 -4.77 14.31
CA ALA A 17 0.45 -4.31 13.09
C ALA A 17 1.46 -4.06 11.97
N ILE A 18 2.58 -3.42 12.29
CA ILE A 18 3.64 -3.17 11.31
C ILE A 18 4.16 -4.48 10.74
N ASN A 19 4.40 -5.47 11.60
CA ASN A 19 4.89 -6.77 11.16
C ASN A 19 3.87 -7.50 10.28
N PHE A 20 2.60 -7.40 10.66
CA PHE A 20 1.52 -8.01 9.88
C PHE A 20 1.45 -7.44 8.46
N TYR A 21 1.41 -6.11 8.35
CA TYR A 21 1.29 -5.46 7.03
C TYR A 21 2.55 -5.66 6.20
N SER A 22 3.72 -5.67 6.81
CA SER A 22 4.96 -5.94 6.09
C SER A 22 4.97 -7.34 5.50
N ALA A 23 4.55 -8.34 6.28
CA ALA A 23 4.47 -9.71 5.82
C ALA A 23 3.45 -9.88 4.69
N GLU A 24 2.30 -9.22 4.82
CA GLU A 24 1.27 -9.28 3.79
C GLU A 24 1.73 -8.64 2.48
N LEU A 25 2.44 -7.52 2.54
CA LEU A 25 2.98 -6.90 1.34
C LEU A 25 3.99 -7.80 0.64
N LYS A 26 4.88 -8.41 1.39
CA LYS A 26 5.87 -9.34 0.81
C LYS A 26 5.19 -10.50 0.11
N LYS A 27 4.16 -11.05 0.74
CA LYS A 27 3.40 -12.15 0.17
C LYS A 27 2.64 -11.73 -1.10
N GLU A 28 1.93 -10.62 -1.04
CA GLU A 28 1.07 -10.18 -2.13
C GLU A 28 1.86 -9.67 -3.34
N LEU A 29 3.04 -9.11 -3.11
CA LEU A 29 3.84 -8.51 -4.17
C LEU A 29 5.12 -9.30 -4.48
N ASP A 30 5.18 -10.55 -4.05
CA ASP A 30 6.37 -11.40 -4.21
C ASP A 30 6.85 -11.45 -5.66
N ARG A 31 5.93 -11.57 -6.61
CA ARG A 31 6.28 -11.66 -8.03
C ARG A 31 6.94 -10.38 -8.57
N PHE A 32 6.82 -9.27 -7.86
CA PHE A 32 7.41 -8.00 -8.26
C PHE A 32 8.61 -7.61 -7.40
N ASP A 33 9.05 -8.50 -6.51
CA ASP A 33 10.08 -8.19 -5.52
C ASP A 33 11.37 -7.63 -6.14
N ASP A 34 11.80 -8.20 -7.25
CA ASP A 34 13.02 -7.78 -7.92
C ASP A 34 12.87 -6.45 -8.67
N LYS A 35 11.66 -5.97 -8.85
CA LYS A 35 11.39 -4.74 -9.60
C LYS A 35 11.07 -3.56 -8.70
N ILE A 36 10.71 -3.82 -7.45
CA ILE A 36 10.36 -2.78 -6.49
C ILE A 36 11.55 -2.54 -5.58
N THR A 37 11.99 -1.27 -5.50
CA THR A 37 13.09 -0.93 -4.60
C THR A 37 12.57 -0.59 -3.21
N ARG A 38 11.41 0.07 -3.11
CA ARG A 38 10.87 0.51 -1.83
C ARG A 38 9.36 0.70 -1.91
N ILE A 39 8.68 0.35 -0.81
CA ILE A 39 7.26 0.65 -0.64
C ILE A 39 7.09 1.40 0.67
N GLU A 40 6.37 2.50 0.63
CA GLU A 40 5.95 3.22 1.82
C GLU A 40 4.44 3.11 1.94
N VAL A 41 4.00 2.72 3.12
CA VAL A 41 2.57 2.59 3.43
C VAL A 41 2.21 3.70 4.40
N HIS A 42 1.17 4.46 4.07
CA HIS A 42 0.70 5.55 4.91
C HIS A 42 -0.76 5.31 5.27
N PHE A 43 -1.03 5.09 6.54
CA PHE A 43 -2.39 4.96 7.05
C PHE A 43 -2.86 6.28 7.62
N GLY A 44 -4.13 6.60 7.40
CA GLY A 44 -4.73 7.80 7.94
C GLY A 44 -6.20 7.62 8.22
N ASP A 45 -6.74 8.55 8.99
CA ASP A 45 -8.17 8.62 9.30
C ASP A 45 -8.62 10.04 8.95
N GLU A 46 -9.33 10.16 7.86
CA GLU A 46 -9.69 11.47 7.32
C GLU A 46 -10.77 12.19 8.11
N ASN A 47 -11.60 11.45 8.83
CA ASN A 47 -12.70 12.04 9.56
C ASN A 47 -12.42 12.23 11.06
N GLY A 48 -11.26 11.76 11.53
CA GLY A 48 -10.90 11.91 12.93
C GLY A 48 -11.91 11.25 13.87
N GLU A 49 -12.54 12.06 14.71
CA GLU A 49 -13.50 11.57 15.70
C GLU A 49 -14.92 11.40 15.17
N LYS A 50 -15.18 11.81 13.94
CA LYS A 50 -16.50 11.69 13.34
C LYS A 50 -16.71 10.29 12.80
N PHE A 51 -17.91 9.77 12.99
CA PHE A 51 -18.28 8.47 12.45
C PHE A 51 -18.63 8.63 10.98
N GLY A 52 -17.71 8.33 10.12
CA GLY A 52 -17.94 8.32 8.69
C GLY A 52 -17.71 6.91 8.16
N LYS A 53 -18.44 6.55 7.10
CA LYS A 53 -18.20 5.30 6.41
C LYS A 53 -16.97 5.50 5.52
N ASN A 54 -16.07 4.50 5.51
CA ASN A 54 -14.90 4.51 4.62
C ASN A 54 -13.97 5.71 4.89
N ASP A 55 -13.80 6.05 6.18
CA ASP A 55 -12.94 7.15 6.56
C ASP A 55 -11.48 6.74 6.79
N LYS A 56 -11.19 5.43 6.83
CA LYS A 56 -9.82 4.95 6.96
C LYS A 56 -9.17 4.90 5.60
N ARG A 57 -7.97 5.46 5.50
CA ARG A 57 -7.25 5.58 4.24
C ARG A 57 -5.96 4.76 4.28
N CYS A 58 -5.63 4.15 3.16
CA CYS A 58 -4.32 3.55 2.96
C CYS A 58 -3.75 4.08 1.65
N LEU A 59 -2.58 4.67 1.73
CA LEU A 59 -1.84 5.14 0.56
C LEU A 59 -0.57 4.30 0.44
N LEU A 60 -0.32 3.78 -0.75
CA LEU A 60 0.90 3.03 -1.06
C LEU A 60 1.70 3.83 -2.07
N GLU A 61 2.94 4.15 -1.70
CA GLU A 61 3.89 4.77 -2.62
C GLU A 61 4.95 3.73 -2.95
N VAL A 62 5.08 3.41 -4.23
CA VAL A 62 5.94 2.33 -4.70
C VAL A 62 7.01 2.90 -5.61
N ARG A 63 8.28 2.65 -5.26
CA ARG A 63 9.41 3.08 -6.07
C ARG A 63 9.95 1.90 -6.86
N LEU A 64 10.04 2.09 -8.16
CA LEU A 64 10.53 1.08 -9.09
C LEU A 64 11.91 1.48 -9.61
N GLN A 65 12.67 0.48 -10.05
CA GLN A 65 13.95 0.77 -10.69
C GLN A 65 13.72 1.48 -12.02
N LYS A 66 14.39 2.62 -12.21
CA LYS A 66 14.40 3.36 -13.48
C LYS A 66 13.02 3.80 -13.98
N LYS A 67 12.05 3.93 -13.08
CA LYS A 67 10.71 4.37 -13.45
C LYS A 67 10.17 5.36 -12.42
N GLN A 68 9.15 6.11 -12.83
CA GLN A 68 8.47 7.02 -11.92
C GLN A 68 7.77 6.26 -10.80
N PRO A 69 7.72 6.83 -9.59
CA PRO A 69 6.99 6.21 -8.49
C PRO A 69 5.50 6.05 -8.83
N ILE A 70 4.92 4.99 -8.28
CA ILE A 70 3.49 4.74 -8.40
C ILE A 70 2.84 5.02 -7.05
N VAL A 71 1.75 5.76 -7.04
CA VAL A 71 0.98 6.04 -5.84
C VAL A 71 -0.45 5.56 -6.05
N VAL A 72 -0.93 4.74 -5.12
CA VAL A 72 -2.34 4.33 -5.10
C VAL A 72 -2.91 4.64 -3.72
N THR A 73 -4.19 4.96 -3.68
CA THR A 73 -4.88 5.28 -2.43
C THR A 73 -6.24 4.62 -2.47
N ASP A 74 -6.66 4.09 -1.32
CA ASP A 74 -8.04 3.62 -1.20
C ASP A 74 -8.53 3.83 0.23
N HIS A 75 -9.82 3.73 0.39
CA HIS A 75 -10.51 4.01 1.65
C HIS A 75 -11.41 2.83 2.00
N ALA A 76 -11.65 2.64 3.28
CA ALA A 76 -12.57 1.63 3.76
C ALA A 76 -12.99 1.95 5.19
N GLU A 77 -13.85 1.12 5.76
CA GLU A 77 -14.31 1.30 7.13
C GLU A 77 -13.27 0.92 8.17
N SER A 78 -12.22 0.18 7.76
CA SER A 78 -11.13 -0.20 8.66
C SER A 78 -9.80 -0.04 7.94
N PRO A 79 -8.69 0.14 8.70
CA PRO A 79 -7.36 0.22 8.08
C PRO A 79 -7.01 -1.04 7.29
N GLU A 80 -7.38 -2.21 7.82
CA GLU A 80 -7.08 -3.48 7.17
C GLU A 80 -7.77 -3.58 5.80
N LYS A 81 -9.06 -3.23 5.74
CA LYS A 81 -9.78 -3.25 4.47
C LYS A 81 -9.23 -2.23 3.49
N ALA A 82 -8.90 -1.03 3.98
CA ALA A 82 -8.29 0.00 3.13
C ALA A 82 -6.96 -0.49 2.54
N PHE A 83 -6.17 -1.19 3.37
CA PHE A 83 -4.91 -1.76 2.95
C PHE A 83 -5.10 -2.79 1.82
N TYR A 84 -6.00 -3.75 1.99
CA TYR A 84 -6.23 -4.76 0.96
C TYR A 84 -6.80 -4.17 -0.32
N HIS A 85 -7.68 -3.17 -0.22
CA HIS A 85 -8.20 -2.48 -1.40
C HIS A 85 -7.06 -1.77 -2.15
N ALA A 86 -6.17 -1.11 -1.41
CA ALA A 86 -5.04 -0.42 -2.02
C ALA A 86 -4.07 -1.41 -2.67
N VAL A 87 -3.81 -2.54 -2.03
CA VAL A 87 -2.93 -3.59 -2.57
C VAL A 87 -3.49 -4.14 -3.88
N GLU A 88 -4.80 -4.42 -3.93
CA GLU A 88 -5.42 -4.92 -5.14
C GLU A 88 -5.32 -3.89 -6.28
N LYS A 89 -5.52 -2.63 -5.95
CA LYS A 89 -5.38 -1.54 -6.91
C LYS A 89 -3.94 -1.47 -7.43
N LEU A 90 -2.98 -1.59 -6.52
CA LEU A 90 -1.56 -1.57 -6.87
C LEU A 90 -1.17 -2.74 -7.78
N LYS A 91 -1.68 -3.93 -7.49
CA LYS A 91 -1.39 -5.11 -8.31
C LYS A 91 -1.83 -4.90 -9.76
N LYS A 92 -2.99 -4.30 -9.96
CA LYS A 92 -3.48 -4.01 -11.30
C LYS A 92 -2.57 -3.03 -12.04
N VAL A 93 -2.11 -1.98 -11.34
CA VAL A 93 -1.21 -1.00 -11.94
C VAL A 93 0.13 -1.64 -12.28
N LEU A 94 0.68 -2.45 -11.37
CA LEU A 94 1.96 -3.13 -11.61
C LEU A 94 1.88 -4.11 -12.78
N ASN A 95 0.80 -4.89 -12.85
CA ASN A 95 0.59 -5.81 -13.96
C ASN A 95 0.57 -5.05 -15.28
N SER A 96 -0.20 -3.97 -15.33
CA SER A 96 -0.29 -3.15 -16.54
C SER A 96 1.06 -2.57 -16.93
N THR A 97 1.80 -2.05 -15.94
CA THR A 97 3.10 -1.43 -16.16
C THR A 97 4.09 -2.41 -16.77
N PHE A 98 4.18 -3.61 -16.21
CA PHE A 98 5.16 -4.60 -16.65
C PHE A 98 4.73 -5.39 -17.88
N GLU A 99 3.43 -5.51 -18.14
CA GLU A 99 2.96 -6.09 -19.39
C GLU A 99 3.32 -5.20 -20.58
N LYS A 100 3.20 -3.89 -20.43
CA LYS A 100 3.59 -2.96 -21.48
C LYS A 100 5.07 -3.07 -21.81
N MET A 101 5.89 -3.38 -20.81
CA MET A 101 7.32 -3.57 -21.02
C MET A 101 7.63 -4.83 -21.83
N ARG A 102 6.78 -5.85 -21.72
CA ARG A 102 6.99 -7.10 -22.45
C ARG A 102 6.66 -7.01 -23.94
N GLU A 103 5.92 -6.01 -24.33
CA GLU A 103 5.53 -5.83 -25.72
C GLU A 103 6.64 -5.21 -26.58
N TYR A 104 7.75 -4.86 -25.95
CA TYR A 104 8.91 -4.35 -26.67
C TYR A 104 9.96 -5.47 -26.89
#